data_e0ec675976c1d4b463e08779446834f6
#
_entry.id   e0ec675976c1d4b463e08779446834f6
#
_cell.length_a   1.000
_cell.length_b   1.000
_cell.length_c   1.000
_cell.angle_alpha   90.00
_cell.angle_beta   90.00
_cell.angle_gamma   90.00
#
_symmetry.space_group_name_H-M   'P 1'
#
loop_
_entity.id
_entity.type
_entity.pdbx_description
1 polymer ?
#
loop_
_entity_poly.entity_id
_entity_poly.type
_entity_poly.pdbx_seq_one_letter_code
_entity_poly.pdbx_strand_id
1 'polypeptide(L)'
;MSIPLFDCHCDTATHALEKGEILRRNKMHLDLERLAAYAPSGQVFAICAVDDPDPVAFADRSIAFFLRQIEENSDMAKLCLNFQDIVAA
;
A
#
# COMPACT_ATOMS: atom_id res chain seq x y z
N MET A 1 10.27 11.86 -20.18
CA MET A 1 9.41 12.59 -19.23
C MET A 1 8.50 11.59 -18.50
N SER A 2 8.54 11.60 -17.18
CA SER A 2 7.67 10.72 -16.43
C SER A 2 6.29 11.36 -16.28
N ILE A 3 5.24 10.55 -16.38
CA ILE A 3 3.88 10.98 -16.16
C ILE A 3 3.51 10.59 -14.73
N PRO A 4 3.11 11.56 -13.89
CA PRO A 4 2.67 11.22 -12.54
C PRO A 4 1.48 10.27 -12.58
N LEU A 5 1.53 9.24 -11.74
CA LEU A 5 0.46 8.26 -11.64
C LEU A 5 -0.20 8.38 -10.27
N PHE A 6 -1.52 8.44 -10.26
CA PHE A 6 -2.29 8.34 -9.02
C PHE A 6 -3.37 7.29 -9.19
N ASP A 7 -3.28 6.21 -8.42
CA ASP A 7 -4.25 5.13 -8.48
C ASP A 7 -5.09 5.13 -7.20
N CYS A 8 -6.40 5.05 -7.38
CA CYS A 8 -7.35 5.23 -6.28
C CYS A 8 -7.70 3.95 -5.53
N HIS A 9 -7.24 2.80 -6.01
CA HIS A 9 -7.62 1.54 -5.34
C HIS A 9 -6.71 0.40 -5.74
N CYS A 10 -6.21 -0.33 -4.73
CA CYS A 10 -5.66 -1.67 -4.92
C CYS A 10 -5.90 -2.49 -3.65
N ASP A 11 -5.96 -3.81 -3.80
CA ASP A 11 -6.20 -4.74 -2.69
C ASP A 11 -4.91 -5.43 -2.24
N THR A 12 -3.77 -4.93 -2.67
CA THR A 12 -2.47 -5.61 -2.47
C THR A 12 -2.12 -5.77 -0.99
N ALA A 13 -2.45 -4.77 -0.14
CA ALA A 13 -2.10 -4.85 1.29
C ALA A 13 -2.76 -6.04 1.98
N THR A 14 -4.06 -6.23 1.79
CA THR A 14 -4.78 -7.36 2.41
C THR A 14 -4.36 -8.69 1.81
N HIS A 15 -4.16 -8.73 0.50
CA HIS A 15 -3.71 -9.96 -0.18
C HIS A 15 -2.29 -10.33 0.24
N ALA A 16 -1.40 -9.36 0.42
CA ALA A 16 -0.04 -9.62 0.86
C ALA A 16 -0.02 -10.22 2.28
N LEU A 17 -0.84 -9.67 3.19
CA LEU A 17 -0.97 -10.22 4.52
C LEU A 17 -1.44 -11.68 4.48
N GLU A 18 -2.48 -11.97 3.70
CA GLU A 18 -3.03 -13.32 3.59
C GLU A 18 -2.05 -14.33 3.00
N LYS A 19 -1.22 -13.91 2.04
CA LYS A 19 -0.33 -14.78 1.30
C LYS A 19 1.10 -14.79 1.82
N GLY A 20 1.39 -14.05 2.89
CA GLY A 20 2.74 -13.96 3.42
C GLY A 20 3.71 -13.23 2.49
N GLU A 21 3.21 -12.30 1.68
CA GLU A 21 4.01 -11.47 0.79
C GLU A 21 4.35 -10.14 1.45
N ILE A 22 5.25 -9.36 0.84
CA ILE A 22 5.62 -8.02 1.29
C ILE A 22 5.28 -7.00 0.21
N LEU A 23 5.22 -5.70 0.57
CA LEU A 23 4.86 -4.67 -0.39
C LEU A 23 6.03 -4.25 -1.29
N ARG A 24 7.27 -4.38 -0.82
CA ARG A 24 8.44 -3.92 -1.59
C ARG A 24 8.59 -4.66 -2.90
N ARG A 25 8.50 -5.99 -2.87
CA ARG A 25 8.56 -6.85 -4.04
C ARG A 25 7.66 -8.04 -3.83
N ASN A 26 6.77 -8.30 -4.78
CA ASN A 26 5.86 -9.43 -4.70
C ASN A 26 5.43 -9.91 -6.09
N LYS A 27 4.66 -10.98 -6.12
CA LYS A 27 4.12 -11.55 -7.37
C LYS A 27 2.67 -11.12 -7.62
N MET A 28 2.24 -10.04 -6.95
CA MET A 28 0.87 -9.55 -7.01
C MET A 28 0.76 -8.43 -8.04
N HIS A 29 -0.40 -7.77 -8.07
CA HIS A 29 -0.66 -6.73 -9.07
C HIS A 29 0.21 -5.49 -8.88
N LEU A 30 0.64 -5.21 -7.65
CA LEU A 30 1.42 -4.01 -7.35
C LEU A 30 2.49 -4.30 -6.30
N ASP A 31 3.68 -3.75 -6.49
CA ASP A 31 4.68 -3.64 -5.44
C ASP A 31 5.41 -2.30 -5.57
N LEU A 32 6.13 -1.92 -4.50
CA LEU A 32 6.77 -0.61 -4.45
C LEU A 32 7.87 -0.46 -5.49
N GLU A 33 8.60 -1.54 -5.80
CA GLU A 33 9.68 -1.49 -6.79
C GLU A 33 9.14 -1.23 -8.19
N ARG A 34 8.06 -1.88 -8.58
CA ARG A 34 7.42 -1.63 -9.89
C ARG A 34 6.77 -0.26 -9.94
N LEU A 35 6.15 0.17 -8.83
CA LEU A 35 5.52 1.48 -8.75
C LEU A 35 6.55 2.62 -8.88
N ALA A 36 7.77 2.40 -8.41
CA ALA A 36 8.85 3.38 -8.50
C ALA A 36 9.16 3.80 -9.94
N ALA A 37 8.89 2.96 -10.93
CA ALA A 37 9.06 3.29 -12.34
C ALA A 37 8.14 4.42 -12.80
N TYR A 38 7.07 4.70 -12.05
CA TYR A 38 6.09 5.74 -12.35
C TYR A 38 6.19 6.94 -11.41
N ALA A 39 7.32 7.08 -10.71
CA ALA A 39 7.51 8.16 -9.74
C ALA A 39 7.49 9.53 -10.43
N PRO A 40 6.94 10.60 -9.80
CA PRO A 40 6.21 10.54 -8.55
C PRO A 40 4.84 9.88 -8.73
N SER A 41 4.45 9.05 -7.78
CA SER A 41 3.16 8.37 -7.85
C SER A 41 2.47 8.32 -6.50
N GLY A 42 1.14 8.28 -6.52
CA GLY A 42 0.32 8.08 -5.34
C GLY A 42 -0.52 6.83 -5.48
N GLN A 43 -0.66 6.09 -4.40
CA GLN A 43 -1.42 4.85 -4.38
C GLN A 43 -2.30 4.80 -3.14
N VAL A 44 -3.59 4.55 -3.34
CA VAL A 44 -4.52 4.27 -2.25
C VAL A 44 -4.64 2.75 -2.10
N PHE A 45 -4.34 2.27 -0.89
CA PHE A 45 -4.45 0.85 -0.55
C PHE A 45 -5.76 0.62 0.20
N ALA A 46 -6.58 -0.27 -0.33
CA ALA A 46 -7.85 -0.62 0.30
C ALA A 46 -7.64 -1.71 1.36
N ILE A 47 -8.39 -1.61 2.44
CA ILE A 47 -8.48 -2.67 3.45
C ILE A 47 -9.89 -3.23 3.35
N CYS A 48 -10.01 -4.45 2.84
CA CYS A 48 -11.30 -5.10 2.65
C CYS A 48 -11.36 -6.38 3.48
N ALA A 49 -12.33 -6.44 4.40
CA ALA A 49 -12.47 -7.55 5.34
C ALA A 49 -13.83 -8.23 5.26
N VAL A 50 -14.57 -8.01 4.18
CA VAL A 50 -15.98 -8.39 4.08
C VAL A 50 -16.19 -9.91 4.15
N ASP A 51 -15.22 -10.68 3.67
CA ASP A 51 -15.34 -12.15 3.62
C ASP A 51 -14.65 -12.87 4.79
N ASP A 52 -14.09 -12.11 5.73
CA ASP A 52 -13.41 -12.73 6.88
C ASP A 52 -14.41 -13.07 7.99
N PRO A 53 -14.25 -14.22 8.68
CA PRO A 53 -15.12 -14.58 9.81
C PRO A 53 -15.10 -13.57 10.96
N ASP A 54 -13.98 -12.85 11.13
CA ASP A 54 -13.87 -11.76 12.09
C ASP A 54 -13.32 -10.52 11.38
N PRO A 55 -14.20 -9.74 10.72
CA PRO A 55 -13.76 -8.64 9.87
C PRO A 55 -13.05 -7.52 10.64
N VAL A 56 -13.42 -7.27 11.89
CA VAL A 56 -12.78 -6.22 12.70
C VAL A 56 -11.33 -6.62 13.01
N ALA A 57 -11.10 -7.84 13.47
CA ALA A 57 -9.76 -8.33 13.76
C ALA A 57 -8.90 -8.38 12.50
N PHE A 58 -9.46 -8.80 11.37
CA PHE A 58 -8.75 -8.83 10.10
C PHE A 58 -8.37 -7.42 9.64
N ALA A 59 -9.28 -6.45 9.75
CA ALA A 59 -9.00 -5.08 9.41
C ALA A 59 -7.87 -4.50 10.26
N ASP A 60 -7.90 -4.76 11.58
CA ASP A 60 -6.85 -4.31 12.48
C ASP A 60 -5.49 -4.90 12.11
N ARG A 61 -5.42 -6.19 11.82
CA ARG A 61 -4.18 -6.85 11.39
C ARG A 61 -3.68 -6.28 10.07
N SER A 62 -4.59 -6.02 9.12
CA SER A 62 -4.25 -5.49 7.80
C SER A 62 -3.69 -4.08 7.90
N ILE A 63 -4.29 -3.23 8.73
CA ILE A 63 -3.81 -1.86 8.95
C ILE A 63 -2.44 -1.90 9.61
N ALA A 64 -2.25 -2.70 10.64
CA ALA A 64 -0.96 -2.84 11.32
C ALA A 64 0.13 -3.34 10.37
N PHE A 65 -0.20 -4.32 9.55
CA PHE A 65 0.71 -4.83 8.52
C PHE A 65 1.09 -3.74 7.52
N PHE A 66 0.11 -3.02 7.00
CA PHE A 66 0.34 -1.95 6.03
C PHE A 66 1.25 -0.86 6.61
N LEU A 67 0.95 -0.37 7.81
CA LEU A 67 1.75 0.68 8.45
C LEU A 67 3.19 0.22 8.70
N ARG A 68 3.38 -1.03 9.10
CA ARG A 68 4.72 -1.60 9.28
C ARG A 68 5.47 -1.68 7.97
N GLN A 69 4.80 -2.10 6.89
CA GLN A 69 5.42 -2.18 5.57
C GLN A 69 5.86 -0.79 5.08
N ILE A 70 5.06 0.25 5.29
CA ILE A 70 5.43 1.61 4.91
C ILE A 70 6.63 2.09 5.74
N GLU A 71 6.65 1.83 7.03
CA GLU A 71 7.77 2.19 7.90
C GLU A 71 9.07 1.49 7.48
N GLU A 72 9.00 0.19 7.21
CA GLU A 72 10.15 -0.60 6.77
C GLU A 72 10.68 -0.18 5.40
N ASN A 73 9.85 0.46 4.59
CA ASN A 73 10.20 0.90 3.24
C ASN A 73 10.17 2.42 3.10
N SER A 74 10.55 3.14 4.16
CA SER A 74 10.55 4.61 4.17
C SER A 74 11.48 5.23 3.14
N ASP A 75 12.43 4.46 2.60
CA ASP A 75 13.28 4.87 1.49
C ASP A 75 12.52 4.98 0.16
N MET A 76 11.37 4.32 0.03
CA MET A 76 10.60 4.26 -1.21
C MET A 76 9.19 4.84 -1.10
N ALA A 77 8.63 4.91 0.11
CA ALA A 77 7.23 5.24 0.30
C ALA A 77 7.03 6.11 1.53
N LYS A 78 6.00 6.94 1.49
CA LYS A 78 5.59 7.78 2.62
C LYS A 78 4.09 7.70 2.79
N LEU A 79 3.64 7.51 4.02
CA LEU A 79 2.22 7.57 4.35
C LEU A 79 1.75 9.01 4.31
N CYS A 80 0.71 9.29 3.53
CA CYS A 80 0.11 10.61 3.41
C CYS A 80 -1.27 10.60 4.05
N LEU A 81 -1.51 11.52 4.99
CA LEU A 81 -2.76 11.62 5.71
C LEU A 81 -3.60 12.84 5.29
N ASN A 82 -3.00 13.75 4.52
CA ASN A 82 -3.67 14.95 4.04
C ASN A 82 -3.00 15.45 2.76
N PHE A 83 -3.59 16.49 2.16
CA PHE A 83 -3.08 17.05 0.91
C PHE A 83 -1.66 17.60 1.02
N GLN A 84 -1.32 18.25 2.14
CA GLN A 84 0.03 18.79 2.33
C GLN A 84 1.08 17.68 2.35
N ASP A 85 0.77 16.53 2.92
CA ASP A 85 1.67 15.37 2.89
C ASP A 85 1.96 14.93 1.46
N ILE A 86 0.94 14.92 0.60
CA ILE A 86 1.08 14.54 -0.80
C ILE A 86 1.99 15.52 -1.54
N VAL A 87 1.81 16.83 -1.32
CA VAL A 87 2.61 17.87 -1.96
C VAL A 87 4.06 17.79 -1.51
N ALA A 88 4.30 17.50 -0.23
CA ALA A 88 5.64 17.44 0.34
C ALA A 88 6.40 16.15 0.02
N ALA A 89 5.70 15.13 -0.42
CA ALA A 89 6.31 13.83 -0.69
C ALA A 89 7.18 13.82 -1.95
#